data_a1c2511b004da502703f27028a86d57e
#
_entry.id   a1c2511b004da502703f27028a86d57e
#
_cell.length_a   1.000
_cell.length_b   1.000
_cell.length_c   1.000
_cell.angle_alpha   90.00
_cell.angle_beta   90.00
_cell.angle_gamma   90.00
#
_symmetry.space_group_name_H-M   'P 1'
#
loop_
_entity.id
_entity.type
_entity.pdbx_description
1 polymer ?
#
loop_
_entity_poly.entity_id
_entity_poly.type
_entity_poly.pdbx_seq_one_letter_code
_entity_poly.pdbx_strand_id
1 'polypeptide(L)'
;MIRIDHVTFSYGEENENAGGVHDINLTVEDGQCVVLCGESGSGKTTITRLINGLIPHYYEGKMNGEVWVNGAKVSEQPLYDTAKTVGSVFQNPRSQFFNVDTTSEITFGCENLGQPEQSIRERLDKTIRDFRLEKLMGRNIFHLSGGEKQKIACAGVSIMEPDVLVMDEPSSNLDASSILDLRAILAFWKSQGKTIIVSEHRLYYLRGLADRFIYITGGKVEKDYSAAEFESLTEQQRAKSVSYTHLRAHET
;
A
#
# COMPACT_ATOMS: atom_id res chain seq x y z
N MET A 1 0.02 -11.63 9.82
CA MET A 1 1.27 -11.08 10.42
C MET A 1 2.34 -10.97 9.34
N ILE A 2 3.04 -9.83 9.30
CA ILE A 2 4.20 -9.59 8.42
C ILE A 2 5.45 -9.55 9.31
N ARG A 3 6.52 -10.22 8.90
CA ARG A 3 7.84 -10.15 9.55
C ARG A 3 8.92 -9.93 8.52
N ILE A 4 9.69 -8.87 8.69
CA ILE A 4 10.91 -8.58 7.95
C ILE A 4 12.06 -8.76 8.94
N ASP A 5 12.95 -9.68 8.65
CA ASP A 5 13.99 -10.14 9.58
C ASP A 5 15.38 -9.90 8.99
N HIS A 6 16.08 -8.91 9.54
CA HIS A 6 17.43 -8.48 9.14
C HIS A 6 17.61 -8.30 7.63
N VAL A 7 16.61 -7.69 6.96
CA VAL A 7 16.66 -7.54 5.50
C VAL A 7 17.52 -6.36 5.09
N THR A 8 18.51 -6.69 4.27
CA THR A 8 19.30 -5.73 3.48
C THR A 8 19.06 -6.02 2.00
N PHE A 9 18.70 -5.01 1.23
CA PHE A 9 18.52 -5.15 -0.21
C PHE A 9 19.13 -3.94 -0.94
N SER A 10 19.87 -4.21 -2.01
CA SER A 10 20.40 -3.19 -2.94
C SER A 10 20.03 -3.52 -4.38
N TYR A 11 19.56 -2.52 -5.13
CA TYR A 11 19.27 -2.67 -6.55
C TYR A 11 20.58 -2.75 -7.36
N GLY A 12 20.64 -3.66 -8.34
CA GLY A 12 21.81 -3.86 -9.22
C GLY A 12 22.96 -4.61 -8.58
N GLU A 13 23.98 -4.92 -9.39
CA GLU A 13 25.03 -5.86 -8.95
C GLU A 13 26.20 -5.23 -8.18
N GLU A 14 26.58 -3.94 -8.37
CA GLU A 14 27.82 -3.38 -7.81
C GLU A 14 27.90 -1.86 -7.56
N ASN A 15 26.82 -1.10 -7.57
CA ASN A 15 26.91 0.34 -7.27
C ASN A 15 26.56 0.63 -5.82
N GLU A 16 27.50 1.11 -5.02
CA GLU A 16 27.31 1.60 -3.64
C GLU A 16 26.28 2.74 -3.55
N ASN A 17 25.89 3.35 -4.69
CA ASN A 17 24.85 4.38 -4.81
C ASN A 17 23.49 3.84 -5.33
N ALA A 18 23.36 2.55 -5.60
CA ALA A 18 22.07 1.96 -5.94
C ALA A 18 21.21 1.94 -4.67
N GLY A 19 20.14 2.73 -4.66
CA GLY A 19 19.22 2.81 -3.52
C GLY A 19 18.79 1.43 -3.01
N GLY A 20 18.29 1.38 -1.77
CA GLY A 20 17.92 0.10 -1.16
C GLY A 20 17.52 0.28 0.29
N VAL A 21 17.60 -0.81 1.05
CA VAL A 21 17.34 -0.83 2.50
C VAL A 21 18.43 -1.63 3.23
N HIS A 22 18.67 -1.28 4.48
CA HIS A 22 19.76 -1.84 5.27
C HIS A 22 19.27 -2.28 6.64
N ASP A 23 19.41 -3.58 6.93
CA ASP A 23 19.10 -4.19 8.23
C ASP A 23 17.68 -3.83 8.74
N ILE A 24 16.69 -4.00 7.87
CA ILE A 24 15.31 -3.77 8.24
C ILE A 24 14.83 -4.90 9.15
N ASN A 25 14.40 -4.51 10.35
CA ASN A 25 13.72 -5.37 11.29
C ASN A 25 12.35 -4.78 11.59
N LEU A 26 11.29 -5.45 11.16
CA LEU A 26 9.93 -4.95 11.28
C LEU A 26 8.93 -6.10 11.43
N THR A 27 8.09 -6.02 12.45
CA THR A 27 6.93 -6.90 12.62
C THR A 27 5.65 -6.08 12.57
N VAL A 28 4.67 -6.53 11.80
CA VAL A 28 3.32 -5.96 11.74
C VAL A 28 2.33 -7.06 12.09
N GLU A 29 1.57 -6.81 13.14
CA GLU A 29 0.54 -7.74 13.60
C GLU A 29 -0.70 -7.71 12.69
N ASP A 30 -1.49 -8.79 12.74
CA ASP A 30 -2.72 -8.86 11.96
C ASP A 30 -3.70 -7.74 12.35
N GLY A 31 -4.33 -7.15 11.35
CA GLY A 31 -5.27 -6.04 11.51
C GLY A 31 -4.65 -4.67 11.81
N GLN A 32 -3.32 -4.57 11.94
CA GLN A 32 -2.67 -3.27 12.10
C GLN A 32 -2.67 -2.45 10.80
N CYS A 33 -2.84 -1.15 10.95
CA CYS A 33 -2.58 -0.16 9.92
C CYS A 33 -1.26 0.56 10.23
N VAL A 34 -0.23 0.31 9.43
CA VAL A 34 1.12 0.84 9.61
C VAL A 34 1.47 1.78 8.48
N VAL A 35 1.98 2.96 8.84
CA VAL A 35 2.41 3.99 7.88
C VAL A 35 3.93 4.03 7.83
N LEU A 36 4.48 3.83 6.64
CA LEU A 36 5.90 4.05 6.35
C LEU A 36 6.06 5.50 5.91
N CYS A 37 6.81 6.29 6.66
CA CYS A 37 7.05 7.71 6.37
C CYS A 37 8.55 8.02 6.32
N GLY A 38 8.90 9.13 5.69
CA GLY A 38 10.29 9.54 5.45
C GLY A 38 10.45 10.24 4.11
N GLU A 39 11.65 10.73 3.83
CA GLU A 39 11.96 11.45 2.59
C GLU A 39 11.80 10.58 1.34
N SER A 40 11.70 11.24 0.18
CA SER A 40 11.73 10.54 -1.11
C SER A 40 13.07 9.80 -1.25
N GLY A 41 13.04 8.55 -1.73
CA GLY A 41 14.23 7.72 -1.83
C GLY A 41 14.72 7.10 -0.52
N SER A 42 14.01 7.28 0.62
CA SER A 42 14.43 6.70 1.92
C SER A 42 14.30 5.17 2.02
N GLY A 43 13.69 4.49 1.05
CA GLY A 43 13.52 3.02 1.06
C GLY A 43 12.09 2.52 1.30
N LYS A 44 11.09 3.41 1.45
CA LYS A 44 9.67 3.03 1.67
C LYS A 44 9.13 2.09 0.60
N THR A 45 9.27 2.47 -0.66
CA THR A 45 8.86 1.64 -1.82
C THR A 45 9.61 0.31 -1.87
N THR A 46 10.86 0.26 -1.44
CA THR A 46 11.60 -0.99 -1.34
C THR A 46 10.99 -1.93 -0.30
N ILE A 47 10.58 -1.39 0.85
CA ILE A 47 9.88 -2.18 1.88
C ILE A 47 8.53 -2.67 1.37
N THR A 48 7.74 -1.84 0.68
CA THR A 48 6.48 -2.30 0.09
C THR A 48 6.68 -3.40 -0.95
N ARG A 49 7.75 -3.32 -1.77
CA ARG A 49 8.12 -4.34 -2.76
C ARG A 49 8.61 -5.64 -2.13
N LEU A 50 9.26 -5.58 -0.98
CA LEU A 50 9.63 -6.77 -0.21
C LEU A 50 8.40 -7.51 0.32
N ILE A 51 7.39 -6.78 0.81
CA ILE A 51 6.17 -7.38 1.38
C ILE A 51 5.30 -8.01 0.29
N ASN A 52 5.16 -7.36 -0.87
CA ASN A 52 4.30 -7.87 -1.96
C ASN A 52 5.01 -8.84 -2.91
N GLY A 53 6.26 -9.19 -2.64
CA GLY A 53 7.03 -10.18 -3.40
C GLY A 53 7.60 -9.67 -4.73
N LEU A 54 7.44 -8.39 -5.08
CA LEU A 54 8.13 -7.83 -6.25
C LEU A 54 9.65 -7.87 -6.08
N ILE A 55 10.14 -7.87 -4.85
CA ILE A 55 11.49 -8.25 -4.48
C ILE A 55 11.38 -9.59 -3.75
N PRO A 56 12.08 -10.63 -4.16
CA PRO A 56 13.12 -10.68 -5.21
C PRO A 56 12.64 -11.10 -6.61
N HIS A 57 11.33 -11.31 -6.84
CA HIS A 57 10.84 -12.00 -8.05
C HIS A 57 10.84 -11.16 -9.33
N TYR A 58 10.72 -9.84 -9.20
CA TYR A 58 10.66 -8.92 -10.34
C TYR A 58 11.83 -7.93 -10.37
N TYR A 59 12.23 -7.41 -9.21
CA TYR A 59 13.38 -6.50 -9.10
C TYR A 59 14.62 -7.29 -8.72
N GLU A 60 15.61 -7.25 -9.61
CA GLU A 60 16.91 -7.88 -9.38
C GLU A 60 17.77 -7.06 -8.42
N GLY A 61 18.56 -7.75 -7.60
CA GLY A 61 19.46 -7.13 -6.63
C GLY A 61 20.04 -8.15 -5.64
N LYS A 62 20.87 -7.64 -4.75
CA LYS A 62 21.45 -8.47 -3.65
C LYS A 62 20.55 -8.34 -2.42
N MET A 63 20.03 -9.47 -1.95
CA MET A 63 19.17 -9.54 -0.78
C MET A 63 19.78 -10.47 0.27
N ASN A 64 19.84 -9.99 1.52
CA ASN A 64 20.09 -10.78 2.72
C ASN A 64 18.91 -10.62 3.67
N GLY A 65 18.73 -11.60 4.57
CA GLY A 65 17.59 -11.61 5.49
C GLY A 65 16.35 -12.25 4.88
N GLU A 66 15.24 -12.19 5.58
CA GLU A 66 14.01 -12.91 5.22
C GLU A 66 12.76 -12.05 5.39
N VAL A 67 11.80 -12.25 4.50
CA VAL A 67 10.45 -11.62 4.58
C VAL A 67 9.41 -12.73 4.65
N TRP A 68 8.52 -12.60 5.62
CA TRP A 68 7.43 -13.54 5.88
C TRP A 68 6.10 -12.81 5.88
N VAL A 69 5.12 -13.37 5.19
CA VAL A 69 3.74 -12.89 5.20
C VAL A 69 2.82 -14.06 5.52
N ASN A 70 2.01 -13.95 6.56
CA ASN A 70 1.11 -15.00 7.04
C ASN A 70 1.78 -16.37 7.19
N GLY A 71 3.02 -16.36 7.70
CA GLY A 71 3.81 -17.58 7.96
C GLY A 71 4.48 -18.19 6.73
N ALA A 72 4.32 -17.59 5.55
CA ALA A 72 4.97 -18.02 4.33
C ALA A 72 6.14 -17.10 3.96
N LYS A 73 7.27 -17.66 3.57
CA LYS A 73 8.46 -16.91 3.16
C LYS A 73 8.30 -16.43 1.73
N VAL A 74 8.30 -15.10 1.56
CA VAL A 74 7.98 -14.43 0.29
C VAL A 74 8.93 -14.88 -0.84
N SER A 75 10.23 -15.05 -0.56
CA SER A 75 11.22 -15.46 -1.56
C SER A 75 11.07 -16.91 -2.05
N GLU A 76 10.33 -17.75 -1.32
CA GLU A 76 10.13 -19.16 -1.65
C GLU A 76 8.76 -19.43 -2.31
N GLN A 77 7.87 -18.43 -2.30
CA GLN A 77 6.56 -18.54 -2.93
C GLN A 77 6.58 -17.95 -4.34
N PRO A 78 5.89 -18.56 -5.31
CA PRO A 78 5.59 -17.91 -6.58
C PRO A 78 4.84 -16.59 -6.37
N LEU A 79 5.12 -15.57 -7.20
CA LEU A 79 4.51 -14.25 -7.05
C LEU A 79 2.97 -14.28 -7.10
N TYR A 80 2.37 -15.18 -7.87
CA TYR A 80 0.93 -15.33 -7.96
C TYR A 80 0.29 -15.85 -6.66
N ASP A 81 1.02 -16.61 -5.83
CA ASP A 81 0.53 -17.05 -4.53
C ASP A 81 0.64 -15.91 -3.50
N THR A 82 1.72 -15.14 -3.54
CA THR A 82 1.84 -13.91 -2.75
C THR A 82 0.71 -12.93 -3.09
N ALA A 83 0.36 -12.78 -4.37
CA ALA A 83 -0.70 -11.87 -4.84
C ALA A 83 -2.12 -12.27 -4.36
N LYS A 84 -2.35 -13.52 -3.96
CA LYS A 84 -3.62 -13.94 -3.33
C LYS A 84 -3.75 -13.41 -1.90
N THR A 85 -2.62 -13.26 -1.21
CA THR A 85 -2.56 -12.84 0.20
C THR A 85 -2.32 -11.35 0.35
N VAL A 86 -1.51 -10.77 -0.54
CA VAL A 86 -1.09 -9.37 -0.52
C VAL A 86 -1.63 -8.62 -1.72
N GLY A 87 -2.62 -7.76 -1.49
CA GLY A 87 -3.13 -6.84 -2.50
C GLY A 87 -2.30 -5.56 -2.53
N SER A 88 -1.92 -5.11 -3.73
CA SER A 88 -1.07 -3.94 -3.91
C SER A 88 -1.76 -2.83 -4.70
N VAL A 89 -1.66 -1.60 -4.22
CA VAL A 89 -2.07 -0.39 -4.95
C VAL A 89 -0.83 0.48 -5.14
N PHE A 90 -0.47 0.71 -6.41
CA PHE A 90 0.73 1.45 -6.77
C PHE A 90 0.49 2.97 -6.80
N GLN A 91 1.58 3.74 -6.72
CA GLN A 91 1.57 5.21 -6.73
C GLN A 91 0.82 5.80 -7.93
N ASN A 92 0.95 5.18 -9.10
CA ASN A 92 0.22 5.60 -10.30
C ASN A 92 -0.83 4.53 -10.67
N PRO A 93 -2.12 4.74 -10.39
CA PRO A 93 -3.16 3.77 -10.75
C PRO A 93 -3.19 3.42 -12.24
N ARG A 94 -2.78 4.33 -13.13
CA ARG A 94 -2.77 4.09 -14.58
C ARG A 94 -1.82 2.96 -14.99
N SER A 95 -0.72 2.79 -14.27
CA SER A 95 0.24 1.72 -14.57
C SER A 95 -0.23 0.35 -14.08
N GLN A 96 -1.32 0.31 -13.31
CA GLN A 96 -1.92 -0.91 -12.77
C GLN A 96 -3.04 -1.46 -13.66
N PHE A 97 -3.64 -0.63 -14.51
CA PHE A 97 -4.81 -1.02 -15.31
C PHE A 97 -4.45 -1.81 -16.56
N PHE A 98 -5.16 -2.89 -16.77
CA PHE A 98 -5.07 -3.78 -17.93
C PHE A 98 -6.25 -3.62 -18.88
N ASN A 99 -7.42 -3.21 -18.37
CA ASN A 99 -8.65 -3.09 -19.13
C ASN A 99 -9.02 -1.64 -19.40
N VAL A 100 -9.87 -1.43 -20.40
CA VAL A 100 -10.44 -0.11 -20.74
C VAL A 100 -11.71 0.17 -19.95
N ASP A 101 -12.46 -0.87 -19.63
CA ASP A 101 -13.73 -0.82 -18.90
C ASP A 101 -13.54 -1.04 -17.42
N THR A 102 -14.22 -0.22 -16.59
CA THR A 102 -14.10 -0.27 -15.13
C THR A 102 -14.57 -1.58 -14.52
N THR A 103 -15.62 -2.19 -15.06
CA THR A 103 -16.17 -3.46 -14.55
C THR A 103 -15.18 -4.59 -14.79
N SER A 104 -14.68 -4.70 -16.03
CA SER A 104 -13.68 -5.69 -16.42
C SER A 104 -12.37 -5.51 -15.64
N GLU A 105 -12.00 -4.25 -15.34
CA GLU A 105 -10.79 -3.99 -14.55
C GLU A 105 -10.94 -4.46 -13.11
N ILE A 106 -12.08 -4.22 -12.48
CA ILE A 106 -12.31 -4.67 -11.09
C ILE A 106 -12.30 -6.20 -11.02
N THR A 107 -12.91 -6.91 -11.98
CA THR A 107 -13.01 -8.39 -11.97
C THR A 107 -11.74 -9.09 -12.41
N PHE A 108 -10.83 -8.39 -13.09
CA PHE A 108 -9.64 -8.94 -13.75
C PHE A 108 -8.80 -9.87 -12.86
N GLY A 109 -8.54 -9.48 -11.62
CA GLY A 109 -7.75 -10.30 -10.68
C GLY A 109 -8.45 -11.62 -10.34
N CYS A 110 -9.76 -11.60 -10.12
CA CYS A 110 -10.56 -12.81 -9.82
C CYS A 110 -10.63 -13.74 -11.03
N GLU A 111 -10.77 -13.20 -12.24
CA GLU A 111 -10.79 -13.95 -13.49
C GLU A 111 -9.46 -14.65 -13.73
N ASN A 112 -8.34 -13.96 -13.54
CA ASN A 112 -6.99 -14.53 -13.64
C ASN A 112 -6.71 -15.64 -12.62
N LEU A 113 -7.36 -15.58 -11.46
CA LEU A 113 -7.29 -16.64 -10.45
C LEU A 113 -8.26 -17.81 -10.74
N GLY A 114 -9.01 -17.76 -11.86
CA GLY A 114 -9.95 -18.79 -12.26
C GLY A 114 -11.13 -18.96 -11.31
N GLN A 115 -11.56 -17.88 -10.63
CA GLN A 115 -12.71 -17.93 -9.73
C GLN A 115 -14.00 -18.17 -10.53
N PRO A 116 -15.00 -18.89 -9.96
CA PRO A 116 -16.28 -19.10 -10.61
C PRO A 116 -17.00 -17.78 -10.89
N GLU A 117 -17.62 -17.65 -12.08
CA GLU A 117 -18.33 -16.45 -12.52
C GLU A 117 -19.36 -15.94 -11.51
N GLN A 118 -20.14 -16.84 -10.90
CA GLN A 118 -21.13 -16.48 -9.90
C GLN A 118 -20.47 -15.82 -8.67
N SER A 119 -19.35 -16.37 -8.19
CA SER A 119 -18.59 -15.81 -7.07
C SER A 119 -18.04 -14.42 -7.41
N ILE A 120 -17.54 -14.24 -8.65
CA ILE A 120 -17.04 -12.94 -9.12
C ILE A 120 -18.18 -11.92 -9.13
N ARG A 121 -19.36 -12.26 -9.62
CA ARG A 121 -20.54 -11.37 -9.64
C ARG A 121 -20.97 -10.95 -8.23
N GLU A 122 -21.08 -11.89 -7.30
CA GLU A 122 -21.44 -11.62 -5.91
C GLU A 122 -20.44 -10.66 -5.22
N ARG A 123 -19.13 -10.91 -5.43
CA ARG A 123 -18.06 -10.07 -4.92
C ARG A 123 -18.06 -8.67 -5.57
N LEU A 124 -18.31 -8.60 -6.89
CA LEU A 124 -18.41 -7.35 -7.62
C LEU A 124 -19.56 -6.50 -7.07
N ASP A 125 -20.76 -7.07 -6.92
CA ASP A 125 -21.91 -6.36 -6.38
C ASP A 125 -21.66 -5.86 -4.95
N LYS A 126 -20.97 -6.64 -4.12
CA LYS A 126 -20.55 -6.23 -2.79
C LYS A 126 -19.55 -5.07 -2.86
N THR A 127 -18.52 -5.19 -3.69
CA THR A 127 -17.47 -4.16 -3.84
C THR A 127 -18.04 -2.85 -4.36
N ILE A 128 -18.98 -2.89 -5.31
CA ILE A 128 -19.68 -1.71 -5.84
C ILE A 128 -20.40 -0.97 -4.71
N ARG A 129 -21.14 -1.69 -3.86
CA ARG A 129 -21.85 -1.09 -2.72
C ARG A 129 -20.89 -0.52 -1.68
N ASP A 130 -19.88 -1.31 -1.27
CA ASP A 130 -18.94 -0.94 -0.22
C ASP A 130 -18.13 0.31 -0.58
N PHE A 131 -17.79 0.49 -1.86
CA PHE A 131 -16.98 1.61 -2.35
C PHE A 131 -17.81 2.69 -3.06
N ARG A 132 -19.14 2.52 -3.16
CA ARG A 132 -20.08 3.45 -3.82
C ARG A 132 -19.68 3.73 -5.26
N LEU A 133 -19.53 2.65 -6.04
CA LEU A 133 -19.02 2.72 -7.42
C LEU A 133 -20.11 2.71 -8.49
N GLU A 134 -21.40 2.73 -8.13
CA GLU A 134 -22.53 2.55 -9.06
C GLU A 134 -22.43 3.45 -10.29
N LYS A 135 -22.01 4.70 -10.09
CA LYS A 135 -21.86 5.71 -11.17
C LYS A 135 -20.59 5.51 -12.02
N LEU A 136 -19.70 4.64 -11.61
CA LEU A 136 -18.43 4.39 -12.29
C LEU A 136 -18.46 3.12 -13.14
N MET A 137 -19.46 2.25 -12.96
CA MET A 137 -19.52 0.97 -13.66
C MET A 137 -19.77 1.15 -15.15
N GLY A 138 -19.15 0.28 -15.97
CA GLY A 138 -19.26 0.31 -17.43
C GLY A 138 -18.65 1.56 -18.08
N ARG A 139 -17.83 2.33 -17.35
CA ARG A 139 -17.19 3.53 -17.89
C ARG A 139 -15.78 3.24 -18.40
N ASN A 140 -15.37 4.02 -19.37
CA ASN A 140 -14.00 3.98 -19.85
C ASN A 140 -13.05 4.61 -18.80
N ILE A 141 -12.06 3.82 -18.34
CA ILE A 141 -11.10 4.21 -17.29
C ILE A 141 -10.29 5.45 -17.67
N PHE A 142 -9.99 5.64 -18.94
CA PHE A 142 -9.21 6.81 -19.38
C PHE A 142 -9.95 8.13 -19.17
N HIS A 143 -11.29 8.10 -19.13
CA HIS A 143 -12.13 9.28 -18.90
C HIS A 143 -12.39 9.57 -17.42
N LEU A 144 -11.89 8.75 -16.50
CA LEU A 144 -12.03 8.95 -15.06
C LEU A 144 -11.05 10.01 -14.55
N SER A 145 -11.46 10.74 -13.51
CA SER A 145 -10.56 11.59 -12.71
C SER A 145 -9.51 10.76 -11.97
N GLY A 146 -8.50 11.42 -11.40
CA GLY A 146 -7.47 10.74 -10.59
C GLY A 146 -8.06 9.99 -9.40
N GLY A 147 -8.99 10.62 -8.67
CA GLY A 147 -9.68 9.99 -7.53
C GLY A 147 -10.57 8.83 -7.92
N GLU A 148 -11.31 8.94 -9.03
CA GLU A 148 -12.13 7.84 -9.56
C GLU A 148 -11.23 6.66 -9.95
N LYS A 149 -10.09 6.91 -10.62
CA LYS A 149 -9.10 5.87 -10.93
C LYS A 149 -8.56 5.19 -9.67
N GLN A 150 -8.25 5.96 -8.64
CA GLN A 150 -7.79 5.42 -7.36
C GLN A 150 -8.84 4.49 -6.73
N LYS A 151 -10.13 4.89 -6.75
CA LYS A 151 -11.23 4.04 -6.29
C LYS A 151 -11.33 2.73 -7.06
N ILE A 152 -11.22 2.77 -8.39
CA ILE A 152 -11.25 1.56 -9.23
C ILE A 152 -10.04 0.65 -8.92
N ALA A 153 -8.83 1.20 -8.77
CA ALA A 153 -7.65 0.44 -8.38
C ALA A 153 -7.83 -0.24 -7.01
N CYS A 154 -8.33 0.49 -6.01
CA CYS A 154 -8.64 -0.07 -4.70
C CYS A 154 -9.73 -1.15 -4.77
N ALA A 155 -10.76 -0.97 -5.61
CA ALA A 155 -11.83 -1.94 -5.80
C ALA A 155 -11.31 -3.24 -6.45
N GLY A 156 -10.47 -3.14 -7.49
CA GLY A 156 -9.85 -4.29 -8.15
C GLY A 156 -8.95 -5.12 -7.24
N VAL A 157 -8.32 -4.47 -6.25
CA VAL A 157 -7.58 -5.17 -5.20
C VAL A 157 -8.53 -5.76 -4.16
N SER A 158 -9.54 -5.00 -3.73
CA SER A 158 -10.46 -5.39 -2.65
C SER A 158 -11.33 -6.60 -3.00
N ILE A 159 -11.74 -6.75 -4.27
CA ILE A 159 -12.59 -7.86 -4.74
C ILE A 159 -11.90 -9.22 -4.57
N MET A 160 -10.57 -9.24 -4.58
CA MET A 160 -9.77 -10.45 -4.34
C MET A 160 -9.74 -10.86 -2.86
N GLU A 161 -10.20 -9.99 -1.95
CA GLU A 161 -10.26 -10.16 -0.49
C GLU A 161 -8.91 -10.52 0.16
N PRO A 162 -7.79 -9.88 -0.20
CA PRO A 162 -6.49 -10.19 0.37
C PRO A 162 -6.49 -9.92 1.89
N ASP A 163 -5.60 -10.59 2.63
CA ASP A 163 -5.43 -10.37 4.07
C ASP A 163 -4.59 -9.12 4.36
N VAL A 164 -3.64 -8.84 3.48
CA VAL A 164 -2.69 -7.74 3.58
C VAL A 164 -2.89 -6.79 2.41
N LEU A 165 -2.91 -5.51 2.70
CA LEU A 165 -3.01 -4.43 1.71
C LEU A 165 -1.78 -3.54 1.78
N VAL A 166 -1.10 -3.39 0.67
CA VAL A 166 0.11 -2.57 0.54
C VAL A 166 -0.18 -1.43 -0.43
N MET A 167 0.03 -0.19 0.01
CA MET A 167 -0.18 0.99 -0.79
C MET A 167 1.09 1.84 -0.85
N ASP A 168 1.51 2.20 -2.05
CA ASP A 168 2.69 3.04 -2.26
C ASP A 168 2.26 4.44 -2.73
N GLU A 169 2.42 5.45 -1.86
CA GLU A 169 2.06 6.86 -2.05
C GLU A 169 0.67 7.09 -2.69
N PRO A 170 -0.40 6.47 -2.16
CA PRO A 170 -1.69 6.45 -2.82
C PRO A 170 -2.37 7.83 -2.93
N SER A 171 -1.93 8.83 -2.16
CA SER A 171 -2.49 10.19 -2.19
C SER A 171 -1.78 11.15 -3.12
N SER A 172 -0.66 10.75 -3.75
CA SER A 172 0.26 11.65 -4.47
C SER A 172 -0.42 12.53 -5.55
N ASN A 173 -1.42 12.00 -6.25
CA ASN A 173 -2.10 12.67 -7.36
C ASN A 173 -3.57 12.98 -7.05
N LEU A 174 -3.95 13.03 -5.76
CA LEU A 174 -5.34 13.23 -5.33
C LEU A 174 -5.58 14.64 -4.83
N ASP A 175 -6.78 15.16 -5.13
CA ASP A 175 -7.34 16.35 -4.51
C ASP A 175 -7.88 16.04 -3.10
N ALA A 176 -8.27 17.06 -2.35
CA ALA A 176 -8.73 16.93 -0.98
C ALA A 176 -9.96 16.00 -0.84
N SER A 177 -10.90 16.07 -1.78
CA SER A 177 -12.10 15.23 -1.76
C SER A 177 -11.77 13.76 -2.00
N SER A 178 -10.90 13.50 -2.96
CA SER A 178 -10.42 12.13 -3.27
C SER A 178 -9.58 11.51 -2.14
N ILE A 179 -8.85 12.34 -1.37
CA ILE A 179 -8.15 11.88 -0.17
C ILE A 179 -9.13 11.44 0.92
N LEU A 180 -10.27 12.12 1.09
CA LEU A 180 -11.31 11.69 2.03
C LEU A 180 -11.93 10.36 1.60
N ASP A 181 -12.16 10.16 0.31
CA ASP A 181 -12.61 8.88 -0.23
C ASP A 181 -11.58 7.76 0.03
N LEU A 182 -10.30 8.03 -0.21
CA LEU A 182 -9.22 7.09 0.08
C LEU A 182 -9.17 6.73 1.56
N ARG A 183 -9.29 7.73 2.45
CA ARG A 183 -9.38 7.50 3.89
C ARG A 183 -10.56 6.59 4.26
N ALA A 184 -11.73 6.79 3.64
CA ALA A 184 -12.90 5.96 3.88
C ALA A 184 -12.67 4.50 3.46
N ILE A 185 -11.99 4.27 2.34
CA ILE A 185 -11.59 2.93 1.88
C ILE A 185 -10.63 2.26 2.88
N LEU A 186 -9.61 2.97 3.34
CA LEU A 186 -8.68 2.45 4.34
C LEU A 186 -9.38 2.12 5.66
N ALA A 187 -10.30 3.00 6.11
CA ALA A 187 -11.10 2.76 7.32
C ALA A 187 -12.00 1.53 7.17
N PHE A 188 -12.60 1.35 5.99
CA PHE A 188 -13.37 0.16 5.66
C PHE A 188 -12.52 -1.10 5.75
N TRP A 189 -11.37 -1.15 5.10
CA TRP A 189 -10.46 -2.30 5.16
C TRP A 189 -10.01 -2.61 6.59
N LYS A 190 -9.67 -1.57 7.36
CA LYS A 190 -9.31 -1.74 8.78
C LYS A 190 -10.47 -2.33 9.58
N SER A 191 -11.71 -1.89 9.34
CA SER A 191 -12.90 -2.44 10.01
C SER A 191 -13.16 -3.91 9.67
N GLN A 192 -12.66 -4.37 8.53
CA GLN A 192 -12.69 -5.78 8.12
C GLN A 192 -11.52 -6.60 8.69
N GLY A 193 -10.70 -6.02 9.57
CA GLY A 193 -9.55 -6.69 10.18
C GLY A 193 -8.36 -6.90 9.24
N LYS A 194 -8.32 -6.19 8.10
CA LYS A 194 -7.21 -6.30 7.15
C LYS A 194 -5.96 -5.63 7.70
N THR A 195 -4.80 -6.24 7.44
CA THR A 195 -3.49 -5.64 7.72
C THR A 195 -3.15 -4.66 6.60
N ILE A 196 -2.80 -3.42 6.95
CA ILE A 196 -2.62 -2.34 5.97
C ILE A 196 -1.23 -1.73 6.13
N ILE A 197 -0.47 -1.66 5.04
CA ILE A 197 0.80 -0.95 4.95
C ILE A 197 0.64 0.19 3.96
N VAL A 198 0.88 1.42 4.40
CA VAL A 198 0.81 2.60 3.52
C VAL A 198 2.16 3.32 3.55
N SER A 199 2.85 3.40 2.43
CA SER A 199 3.96 4.34 2.27
C SER A 199 3.38 5.71 1.92
N GLU A 200 3.74 6.77 2.67
CA GLU A 200 3.09 8.06 2.50
C GLU A 200 3.94 9.24 2.95
N HIS A 201 3.71 10.37 2.27
CA HIS A 201 4.25 11.68 2.67
C HIS A 201 3.18 12.57 3.32
N ARG A 202 1.91 12.43 2.96
CA ARG A 202 0.78 13.20 3.47
C ARG A 202 0.12 12.48 4.63
N LEU A 203 0.59 12.68 5.85
CA LEU A 203 0.17 11.87 7.01
C LEU A 203 -1.14 12.33 7.65
N TYR A 204 -1.63 13.54 7.34
CA TYR A 204 -2.78 14.12 8.02
C TYR A 204 -4.06 13.29 7.91
N TYR A 205 -4.32 12.67 6.78
CA TYR A 205 -5.53 11.86 6.57
C TYR A 205 -5.46 10.48 7.19
N LEU A 206 -4.27 10.03 7.61
CA LEU A 206 -4.04 8.74 8.29
C LEU A 206 -4.09 8.86 9.83
N ARG A 207 -4.11 10.07 10.36
CA ARG A 207 -4.25 10.31 11.82
C ARG A 207 -5.57 9.73 12.33
N GLY A 208 -5.52 9.08 13.49
CA GLY A 208 -6.66 8.38 14.06
C GLY A 208 -7.11 7.12 13.29
N LEU A 209 -6.41 6.75 12.20
CA LEU A 209 -6.61 5.50 11.47
C LEU A 209 -5.41 4.57 11.63
N ALA A 210 -4.19 5.09 11.47
CA ALA A 210 -2.97 4.33 11.63
C ALA A 210 -2.71 3.97 13.11
N ASP A 211 -2.19 2.76 13.34
CA ASP A 211 -1.78 2.28 14.66
C ASP A 211 -0.32 2.61 14.94
N ARG A 212 0.51 2.64 13.88
CA ARG A 212 1.96 2.91 13.98
C ARG A 212 2.46 3.74 12.81
N PHE A 213 3.47 4.56 13.09
CA PHE A 213 4.19 5.36 12.09
C PHE A 213 5.68 5.01 12.16
N ILE A 214 6.20 4.44 11.08
CA ILE A 214 7.58 4.00 10.97
C ILE A 214 8.35 5.00 10.11
N TYR A 215 9.28 5.70 10.74
CA TYR A 215 10.13 6.66 10.07
C TYR A 215 11.37 5.98 9.49
N ILE A 216 11.52 6.14 8.18
CA ILE A 216 12.59 5.53 7.39
C ILE A 216 13.49 6.63 6.83
N THR A 217 14.79 6.51 7.06
CA THR A 217 15.80 7.41 6.53
C THR A 217 17.05 6.62 6.14
N GLY A 218 17.66 6.98 5.00
CA GLY A 218 18.87 6.31 4.52
C GLY A 218 18.75 4.78 4.41
N GLY A 219 17.57 4.29 4.08
CA GLY A 219 17.30 2.85 3.95
C GLY A 219 17.16 2.11 5.29
N LYS A 220 17.01 2.79 6.42
CA LYS A 220 16.91 2.16 7.76
C LYS A 220 15.65 2.62 8.48
N VAL A 221 15.13 1.76 9.36
CA VAL A 221 14.11 2.17 10.34
C VAL A 221 14.81 2.99 11.43
N GLU A 222 14.53 4.29 11.45
CA GLU A 222 15.10 5.22 12.44
C GLU A 222 14.24 5.30 13.69
N LYS A 223 12.91 5.32 13.51
CA LYS A 223 11.92 5.39 14.60
C LYS A 223 10.69 4.58 14.27
N ASP A 224 10.10 4.03 15.30
CA ASP A 224 8.83 3.31 15.26
C ASP A 224 7.94 3.91 16.36
N TYR A 225 6.94 4.67 15.95
CA TYR A 225 6.02 5.37 16.85
C TYR A 225 4.68 4.66 16.88
N SER A 226 4.14 4.41 18.06
CA SER A 226 2.69 4.17 18.21
C SER A 226 1.90 5.42 17.77
N ALA A 227 0.61 5.27 17.48
CA ALA A 227 -0.26 6.40 17.15
C ALA A 227 -0.22 7.49 18.26
N ALA A 228 -0.26 7.08 19.52
CA ALA A 228 -0.24 8.00 20.67
C ALA A 228 1.09 8.78 20.77
N GLU A 229 2.23 8.10 20.59
CA GLU A 229 3.55 8.76 20.57
C GLU A 229 3.64 9.72 19.40
N PHE A 230 3.22 9.33 18.20
CA PHE A 230 3.25 10.18 17.01
C PHE A 230 2.36 11.43 17.18
N GLU A 231 1.19 11.30 17.80
CA GLU A 231 0.31 12.43 18.08
C GLU A 231 0.86 13.38 19.14
N SER A 232 1.65 12.88 20.08
CA SER A 232 2.31 13.70 21.12
C SER A 232 3.48 14.54 20.61
N LEU A 233 4.03 14.22 19.42
CA LEU A 233 5.12 14.98 18.82
C LEU A 233 4.68 16.41 18.49
N THR A 234 5.56 17.39 18.77
CA THR A 234 5.36 18.77 18.32
C THR A 234 5.44 18.88 16.79
N GLU A 235 4.90 19.95 16.21
CA GLU A 235 5.02 20.18 14.76
C GLU A 235 6.46 20.18 14.30
N GLN A 236 7.39 20.79 15.06
CA GLN A 236 8.82 20.79 14.74
C GLN A 236 9.45 19.39 14.79
N GLN A 237 9.03 18.55 15.74
CA GLN A 237 9.49 17.17 15.84
C GLN A 237 8.93 16.31 14.70
N ARG A 238 7.64 16.47 14.37
CA ARG A 238 7.06 15.83 13.19
C ARG A 238 7.74 16.29 11.91
N ALA A 239 8.09 17.58 11.81
CA ALA A 239 8.82 18.14 10.69
C ALA A 239 10.20 17.51 10.50
N LYS A 240 10.92 17.24 11.58
CA LYS A 240 12.24 16.58 11.52
C LYS A 240 12.13 15.08 11.27
N SER A 241 11.03 14.45 11.71
CA SER A 241 10.78 13.00 11.56
C SER A 241 10.06 12.66 10.27
N VAL A 242 9.50 13.64 9.58
CA VAL A 242 8.76 13.46 8.32
C VAL A 242 9.06 14.67 7.46
N SER A 243 9.69 14.47 6.30
CA SER A 243 10.03 15.58 5.38
C SER A 243 8.82 16.48 5.14
N TYR A 244 8.96 17.74 5.51
CA TYR A 244 7.89 18.70 5.71
C TYR A 244 7.48 19.32 4.39
N THR A 245 6.54 18.74 3.69
CA THR A 245 5.97 19.47 2.55
C THR A 245 4.47 19.73 2.64
N HIS A 246 3.68 19.08 3.49
CA HIS A 246 2.22 19.28 3.47
C HIS A 246 1.51 19.08 4.83
N LEU A 247 1.95 19.74 5.91
CA LEU A 247 1.13 19.86 7.13
C LEU A 247 0.20 21.08 7.13
N ARG A 248 0.27 21.94 6.11
CA ARG A 248 -0.67 23.04 5.92
C ARG A 248 -1.73 22.67 4.89
N ALA A 249 -2.72 21.91 5.29
CA ALA A 249 -4.01 21.88 4.62
C ALA A 249 -5.05 22.38 5.61
N HIS A 250 -5.30 23.72 5.56
CA HIS A 250 -6.50 24.41 5.97
C HIS A 250 -6.97 24.28 7.43
N GLU A 251 -6.34 25.07 8.30
CA GLU A 251 -7.09 25.86 9.27
C GLU A 251 -7.50 27.18 8.55
N THR A 252 -8.60 27.18 7.83
CA THR A 252 -9.43 28.35 7.53
C THR A 252 -10.84 27.86 7.25
#